data_3ba3959ce349bea0fb8227988053f38b
#
_entry.id   3ba3959ce349bea0fb8227988053f38b
#
_cell.length_a   1.000
_cell.length_b   1.000
_cell.length_c   1.000
_cell.angle_alpha   90.00
_cell.angle_beta   90.00
_cell.angle_gamma   90.00
#
_symmetry.space_group_name_H-M   'P 1'
#
loop_
_entity.id
_entity.type
_entity.pdbx_description
1 polymer ?
#
loop_
_entity_poly.entity_id
_entity_poly.type
_entity_poly.pdbx_seq_one_letter_code
_entity_poly.pdbx_strand_id
1 'polypeptide(L)'
;MKNILLTLLALALIACGNNTKPSIPIPHGETIALLQPDLDGGLPINRALSLRASSRNYTSEPLSLEELSEVLWAAAGVNRPDGHLTAPSAIALYPLSLYAFTAEGVYLYSSATHTLTRVVEGDHRALTASQDFAYEAALNIVYIADLGKYENRGIPRTKAEFLCGQDAAGYAENVNLYAAGHGLKSITRGSLRSSEVVALLGLGENFLPVLAQTVGK
;
A
#
# COMPACT_ATOMS: atom_id res chain seq x y z
N MET A 1 71.55 17.17 -20.58
CA MET A 1 70.75 16.14 -19.97
C MET A 1 69.51 16.82 -19.43
N LYS A 2 68.39 16.75 -20.15
CA LYS A 2 67.09 17.38 -19.78
C LYS A 2 66.16 16.32 -19.29
N ASN A 3 65.76 16.39 -18.00
CA ASN A 3 64.77 15.53 -17.40
C ASN A 3 63.39 16.08 -17.76
N ILE A 4 62.62 15.26 -18.49
CA ILE A 4 61.21 15.52 -18.80
C ILE A 4 60.41 14.81 -17.70
N LEU A 5 59.75 15.60 -16.87
CA LEU A 5 58.82 15.14 -15.84
C LEU A 5 57.44 14.95 -16.49
N LEU A 6 57.00 13.68 -16.65
CA LEU A 6 55.69 13.35 -17.17
C LEU A 6 54.69 13.35 -15.97
N THR A 7 53.84 14.35 -15.90
CA THR A 7 52.73 14.41 -14.97
C THR A 7 51.54 13.60 -15.54
N LEU A 8 51.28 12.45 -14.97
CA LEU A 8 50.05 11.68 -15.24
C LEU A 8 48.89 12.35 -14.51
N LEU A 9 47.97 12.93 -15.28
CA LEU A 9 46.69 13.43 -14.79
C LEU A 9 45.73 12.26 -14.74
N ALA A 10 45.48 11.73 -13.54
CA ALA A 10 44.46 10.68 -13.32
C ALA A 10 43.05 11.33 -13.35
N LEU A 11 42.32 11.13 -14.45
CA LEU A 11 40.92 11.48 -14.56
C LEU A 11 40.09 10.45 -13.71
N ALA A 12 39.65 10.87 -12.54
CA ALA A 12 38.69 10.10 -11.76
C ALA A 12 37.30 10.23 -12.41
N LEU A 13 36.90 9.21 -13.17
CA LEU A 13 35.52 9.03 -13.61
C LEU A 13 34.66 8.69 -12.37
N ILE A 14 33.93 9.68 -11.88
CA ILE A 14 32.84 9.45 -10.91
C ILE A 14 31.72 8.76 -11.70
N ALA A 15 31.68 7.43 -11.66
CA ALA A 15 30.52 6.66 -12.08
C ALA A 15 29.40 6.95 -11.08
N CYS A 16 28.43 7.78 -11.46
CA CYS A 16 27.12 7.82 -10.83
C CYS A 16 26.48 6.45 -11.07
N GLY A 17 26.74 5.49 -10.20
CA GLY A 17 26.02 4.24 -10.15
C GLY A 17 24.59 4.54 -9.74
N ASN A 18 23.64 4.41 -10.67
CA ASN A 18 22.25 4.23 -10.32
C ASN A 18 22.16 2.93 -9.50
N ASN A 19 22.14 3.06 -8.18
CA ASN A 19 21.78 1.98 -7.27
C ASN A 19 20.26 1.72 -7.38
N THR A 20 19.82 1.21 -8.52
CA THR A 20 18.52 0.55 -8.58
C THR A 20 18.68 -0.79 -7.85
N LYS A 21 18.15 -0.86 -6.63
CA LYS A 21 17.98 -2.15 -5.94
C LYS A 21 17.27 -3.10 -6.92
N PRO A 22 17.77 -4.34 -7.11
CA PRO A 22 17.08 -5.28 -7.99
C PRO A 22 15.67 -5.51 -7.44
N SER A 23 14.65 -5.21 -8.25
CA SER A 23 13.27 -5.52 -7.90
C SER A 23 13.12 -7.04 -7.80
N ILE A 24 12.70 -7.53 -6.65
CA ILE A 24 12.37 -8.96 -6.48
C ILE A 24 11.00 -9.16 -7.13
N PRO A 25 10.86 -10.03 -8.15
CA PRO A 25 9.55 -10.29 -8.75
C PRO A 25 8.56 -10.80 -7.71
N ILE A 26 7.29 -10.36 -7.77
CA ILE A 26 6.23 -10.88 -6.90
C ILE A 26 6.01 -12.37 -7.22
N PRO A 27 6.12 -13.29 -6.24
CA PRO A 27 5.91 -14.70 -6.49
C PRO A 27 4.47 -14.98 -6.95
N HIS A 28 4.32 -15.84 -7.95
CA HIS A 28 3.01 -16.37 -8.34
C HIS A 28 2.62 -17.51 -7.40
N GLY A 29 1.44 -17.41 -6.77
CA GLY A 29 0.97 -18.46 -5.85
C GLY A 29 -0.28 -18.05 -5.08
N GLU A 30 -0.83 -18.96 -4.28
CA GLU A 30 -2.00 -18.67 -3.46
C GLU A 30 -1.67 -17.78 -2.25
N THR A 31 -0.48 -17.92 -1.69
CA THR A 31 -0.02 -17.14 -0.55
C THR A 31 1.38 -16.59 -0.79
N ILE A 32 1.55 -15.29 -0.55
CA ILE A 32 2.82 -14.55 -0.68
C ILE A 32 3.27 -14.16 0.72
N ALA A 33 4.46 -14.63 1.13
CA ALA A 33 5.12 -14.11 2.32
C ALA A 33 5.72 -12.74 1.99
N LEU A 34 5.39 -11.73 2.77
CA LEU A 34 5.90 -10.38 2.60
C LEU A 34 7.23 -10.20 3.35
N LEU A 35 8.03 -9.24 2.90
CA LEU A 35 9.32 -8.93 3.52
C LEU A 35 9.11 -8.04 4.75
N GLN A 36 9.99 -8.20 5.75
CA GLN A 36 9.98 -7.31 6.91
C GLN A 36 10.31 -5.87 6.47
N PRO A 37 9.65 -4.85 7.05
CA PRO A 37 9.86 -3.47 6.67
C PRO A 37 11.27 -2.99 7.05
N ASP A 38 11.86 -2.15 6.21
CA ASP A 38 13.07 -1.39 6.53
C ASP A 38 12.68 -0.17 7.40
N LEU A 39 12.92 -0.27 8.70
CA LEU A 39 12.54 0.79 9.65
C LEU A 39 13.44 2.04 9.57
N ASP A 40 14.58 1.93 8.90
CA ASP A 40 15.54 3.02 8.71
C ASP A 40 15.48 3.60 7.29
N GLY A 41 14.62 3.04 6.43
CA GLY A 41 14.45 3.44 5.04
C GLY A 41 13.64 4.73 4.83
N GLY A 42 13.66 5.22 3.59
CA GLY A 42 12.86 6.36 3.16
C GLY A 42 13.38 7.73 3.62
N LEU A 43 12.58 8.76 3.33
CA LEU A 43 12.87 10.12 3.74
C LEU A 43 12.38 10.42 5.17
N PRO A 44 13.03 11.35 5.89
CA PRO A 44 12.52 11.83 7.17
C PRO A 44 11.07 12.31 7.04
N ILE A 45 10.26 12.07 8.06
CA ILE A 45 8.80 12.32 8.04
C ILE A 45 8.42 13.73 7.58
N ASN A 46 9.12 14.77 8.04
CA ASN A 46 8.86 16.14 7.62
C ASN A 46 9.09 16.34 6.11
N ARG A 47 10.04 15.59 5.53
CA ARG A 47 10.29 15.63 4.09
C ARG A 47 9.19 14.89 3.34
N ALA A 48 8.77 13.72 3.80
CA ALA A 48 7.63 12.98 3.24
C ALA A 48 6.35 13.84 3.26
N LEU A 49 6.04 14.49 4.40
CA LEU A 49 4.91 15.42 4.51
C LEU A 49 4.99 16.56 3.48
N SER A 50 6.18 17.12 3.25
CA SER A 50 6.37 18.21 2.28
C SER A 50 6.21 17.78 0.82
N LEU A 51 6.37 16.50 0.53
CA LEU A 51 6.29 15.91 -0.83
C LEU A 51 4.96 15.22 -1.11
N ARG A 52 4.22 14.83 -0.07
CA ARG A 52 2.95 14.13 -0.21
C ARG A 52 1.98 14.92 -1.12
N ALA A 53 1.61 14.30 -2.21
CA ALA A 53 0.64 14.86 -3.16
C ALA A 53 -0.20 13.73 -3.77
N SER A 54 -1.49 14.00 -4.04
CA SER A 54 -2.32 13.06 -4.80
C SER A 54 -1.89 13.03 -6.27
N SER A 55 -1.59 11.85 -6.80
CA SER A 55 -1.21 11.65 -8.20
C SER A 55 -2.31 10.89 -8.96
N ARG A 56 -2.43 11.21 -10.25
CA ARG A 56 -3.30 10.50 -11.21
C ARG A 56 -2.54 10.01 -12.43
N ASN A 57 -1.21 10.11 -12.39
CA ASN A 57 -0.33 9.68 -13.46
C ASN A 57 0.53 8.53 -12.95
N TYR A 58 0.25 7.33 -13.40
CA TYR A 58 0.94 6.11 -13.04
C TYR A 58 1.52 5.46 -14.28
N THR A 59 2.59 4.69 -14.10
CA THR A 59 3.08 3.73 -15.08
C THR A 59 2.47 2.36 -14.79
N SER A 60 2.50 1.47 -15.77
CA SER A 60 2.11 0.06 -15.58
C SER A 60 3.22 -0.78 -14.91
N GLU A 61 4.33 -0.16 -14.50
CA GLU A 61 5.43 -0.85 -13.83
C GLU A 61 4.96 -1.41 -12.48
N PRO A 62 5.11 -2.72 -12.21
CA PRO A 62 4.68 -3.31 -10.97
C PRO A 62 5.53 -2.80 -9.80
N LEU A 63 4.97 -2.83 -8.60
CA LEU A 63 5.73 -2.67 -7.37
C LEU A 63 6.64 -3.90 -7.18
N SER A 64 7.84 -3.68 -6.64
CA SER A 64 8.65 -4.78 -6.16
C SER A 64 7.99 -5.45 -4.95
N LEU A 65 8.44 -6.65 -4.60
CA LEU A 65 7.94 -7.31 -3.38
C LEU A 65 8.26 -6.48 -2.12
N GLU A 66 9.40 -5.80 -2.08
CA GLU A 66 9.78 -4.89 -1.01
C GLU A 66 8.82 -3.71 -0.92
N GLU A 67 8.59 -2.98 -2.02
CA GLU A 67 7.65 -1.85 -2.08
C GLU A 67 6.22 -2.27 -1.68
N LEU A 68 5.74 -3.42 -2.18
CA LEU A 68 4.42 -3.94 -1.84
C LEU A 68 4.32 -4.30 -0.35
N SER A 69 5.36 -4.97 0.19
CA SER A 69 5.41 -5.36 1.60
C SER A 69 5.33 -4.17 2.52
N GLU A 70 6.14 -3.15 2.24
CA GLU A 70 6.23 -1.96 3.08
C GLU A 70 5.00 -1.06 2.95
N VAL A 71 4.40 -0.92 1.75
CA VAL A 71 3.12 -0.22 1.55
C VAL A 71 2.02 -0.82 2.41
N LEU A 72 1.90 -2.16 2.43
CA LEU A 72 0.87 -2.84 3.21
C LEU A 72 1.17 -2.80 4.71
N TRP A 73 2.45 -2.91 5.08
CA TRP A 73 2.86 -2.74 6.47
C TRP A 73 2.61 -1.30 6.96
N ALA A 74 2.93 -0.30 6.17
CA ALA A 74 2.64 1.09 6.51
C ALA A 74 1.14 1.31 6.75
N ALA A 75 0.27 0.70 5.92
CA ALA A 75 -1.18 0.79 6.10
C ALA A 75 -1.65 0.19 7.42
N ALA A 76 -1.29 -1.08 7.68
CA ALA A 76 -1.89 -1.87 8.75
C ALA A 76 -0.99 -2.99 9.28
N GLY A 77 0.34 -2.82 9.24
CA GLY A 77 1.26 -3.81 9.80
C GLY A 77 1.27 -3.79 11.33
N VAL A 78 1.57 -4.94 11.93
CA VAL A 78 1.83 -5.01 13.37
C VAL A 78 3.16 -4.31 13.65
N ASN A 79 3.17 -3.32 14.53
CA ASN A 79 4.36 -2.52 14.84
C ASN A 79 4.85 -2.66 16.28
N ARG A 80 4.20 -3.49 17.09
CA ARG A 80 4.57 -3.73 18.50
C ARG A 80 4.08 -5.08 19.02
N PRO A 81 4.69 -5.59 20.11
CA PRO A 81 4.46 -6.96 20.58
C PRO A 81 3.03 -7.28 21.02
N ASP A 82 2.25 -6.29 21.38
CA ASP A 82 0.84 -6.44 21.80
C ASP A 82 -0.14 -6.61 20.63
N GLY A 83 0.38 -6.64 19.38
CA GLY A 83 -0.40 -6.87 18.18
C GLY A 83 -1.12 -5.65 17.62
N HIS A 84 -0.91 -4.47 18.19
CA HIS A 84 -1.46 -3.24 17.61
C HIS A 84 -0.78 -2.89 16.30
N LEU A 85 -1.49 -2.12 15.46
CA LEU A 85 -1.07 -1.81 14.11
C LEU A 85 -0.38 -0.44 14.01
N THR A 86 0.23 -0.19 12.87
CA THR A 86 0.85 1.10 12.49
C THR A 86 -0.15 2.25 12.53
N ALA A 87 -1.43 2.00 12.28
CA ALA A 87 -2.50 2.97 12.41
C ALA A 87 -3.43 2.62 13.58
N PRO A 88 -4.00 3.62 14.29
CA PRO A 88 -4.96 3.39 15.34
C PRO A 88 -6.30 2.90 14.80
N SER A 89 -7.09 2.26 15.68
CA SER A 89 -8.49 1.96 15.40
C SER A 89 -9.35 2.33 16.60
N ALA A 90 -10.57 2.80 16.34
CA ALA A 90 -11.52 3.16 17.36
C ALA A 90 -11.75 1.97 18.30
N ILE A 91 -11.56 2.19 19.61
CA ILE A 91 -11.63 1.17 20.68
C ILE A 91 -10.77 -0.08 20.42
N ALA A 92 -9.70 0.08 19.64
CA ALA A 92 -8.80 -1.01 19.21
C ALA A 92 -9.53 -2.20 18.57
N LEU A 93 -10.61 -1.95 17.82
CA LEU A 93 -11.44 -3.01 17.25
C LEU A 93 -10.91 -3.57 15.93
N TYR A 94 -10.14 -2.76 15.19
CA TYR A 94 -9.54 -3.14 13.90
C TYR A 94 -10.55 -3.81 12.95
N PRO A 95 -11.61 -3.10 12.52
CA PRO A 95 -12.65 -3.66 11.69
C PRO A 95 -12.26 -3.80 10.22
N LEU A 96 -11.17 -3.15 9.80
CA LEU A 96 -10.79 -3.05 8.40
C LEU A 96 -9.97 -4.25 7.94
N SER A 97 -10.39 -4.82 6.82
CA SER A 97 -9.60 -5.73 6.00
C SER A 97 -9.06 -4.98 4.78
N LEU A 98 -7.80 -5.24 4.40
CA LEU A 98 -7.15 -4.66 3.23
C LEU A 98 -7.13 -5.68 2.11
N TYR A 99 -7.71 -5.31 0.97
CA TYR A 99 -7.66 -6.10 -0.25
C TYR A 99 -6.76 -5.40 -1.27
N ALA A 100 -5.67 -6.06 -1.65
CA ALA A 100 -4.72 -5.60 -2.65
C ALA A 100 -5.13 -6.10 -4.04
N PHE A 101 -5.51 -5.19 -4.91
CA PHE A 101 -5.87 -5.46 -6.31
C PHE A 101 -4.65 -5.17 -7.18
N THR A 102 -4.15 -6.20 -7.85
CA THR A 102 -3.03 -6.14 -8.79
C THR A 102 -3.44 -6.66 -10.16
N ALA A 103 -2.54 -6.67 -11.13
CA ALA A 103 -2.79 -7.26 -12.45
C ALA A 103 -3.01 -8.79 -12.39
N GLU A 104 -2.44 -9.47 -11.39
CA GLU A 104 -2.47 -10.94 -11.25
C GLU A 104 -3.66 -11.43 -10.43
N GLY A 105 -4.25 -10.56 -9.61
CA GLY A 105 -5.36 -10.99 -8.75
C GLY A 105 -5.70 -10.01 -7.64
N VAL A 106 -6.64 -10.46 -6.80
CA VAL A 106 -7.02 -9.80 -5.57
C VAL A 106 -6.52 -10.62 -4.40
N TYR A 107 -5.85 -9.96 -3.48
CA TYR A 107 -5.22 -10.58 -2.32
C TYR A 107 -5.73 -9.96 -1.02
N LEU A 108 -6.03 -10.81 -0.05
CA LEU A 108 -6.31 -10.38 1.32
C LEU A 108 -5.00 -10.27 2.11
N TYR A 109 -4.76 -9.11 2.70
CA TYR A 109 -3.62 -8.89 3.59
C TYR A 109 -3.89 -9.34 5.00
N SER A 110 -2.96 -10.12 5.56
CA SER A 110 -2.94 -10.51 6.97
C SER A 110 -1.87 -9.71 7.72
N SER A 111 -2.28 -8.80 8.58
CA SER A 111 -1.36 -8.03 9.45
C SER A 111 -0.62 -8.94 10.42
N ALA A 112 -1.30 -9.97 10.96
CA ALA A 112 -0.74 -10.86 11.98
C ALA A 112 0.41 -11.72 11.48
N THR A 113 0.37 -12.14 10.21
CA THR A 113 1.40 -12.99 9.59
C THR A 113 2.25 -12.26 8.56
N HIS A 114 1.89 -11.03 8.24
CA HIS A 114 2.48 -10.23 7.17
C HIS A 114 2.54 -11.00 5.84
N THR A 115 1.36 -11.45 5.40
CA THR A 115 1.20 -12.25 4.18
C THR A 115 0.05 -11.72 3.34
N LEU A 116 0.09 -12.02 2.03
CA LEU A 116 -1.02 -11.87 1.11
C LEU A 116 -1.55 -13.25 0.73
N THR A 117 -2.86 -13.46 0.84
CA THR A 117 -3.53 -14.66 0.34
C THR A 117 -4.38 -14.28 -0.87
N ARG A 118 -4.16 -14.93 -2.03
CA ARG A 118 -4.97 -14.69 -3.22
C ARG A 118 -6.39 -15.21 -3.02
N VAL A 119 -7.37 -14.31 -3.14
CA VAL A 119 -8.80 -14.61 -2.98
C VAL A 119 -9.56 -14.59 -4.29
N VAL A 120 -9.04 -13.88 -5.31
CA VAL A 120 -9.60 -13.87 -6.68
C VAL A 120 -8.44 -13.83 -7.66
N GLU A 121 -8.52 -14.59 -8.75
CA GLU A 121 -7.56 -14.59 -9.84
C GLU A 121 -7.93 -13.56 -10.92
N GLY A 122 -6.93 -12.99 -11.61
CA GLY A 122 -7.10 -12.06 -12.72
C GLY A 122 -7.20 -10.60 -12.31
N ASP A 123 -7.15 -9.74 -13.33
CA ASP A 123 -7.13 -8.28 -13.15
C ASP A 123 -8.54 -7.71 -12.90
N HIS A 124 -8.77 -7.26 -11.69
CA HIS A 124 -10.02 -6.64 -11.26
C HIS A 124 -9.83 -5.18 -10.80
N ARG A 125 -8.68 -4.55 -11.10
CA ARG A 125 -8.37 -3.18 -10.67
C ARG A 125 -9.43 -2.16 -11.12
N ALA A 126 -10.08 -2.38 -12.25
CA ALA A 126 -11.14 -1.52 -12.77
C ALA A 126 -12.37 -1.41 -11.84
N LEU A 127 -12.59 -2.37 -10.93
CA LEU A 127 -13.68 -2.31 -9.94
C LEU A 127 -13.37 -1.36 -8.78
N THR A 128 -12.10 -1.03 -8.57
CA THR A 128 -11.67 -0.19 -7.45
C THR A 128 -11.86 1.30 -7.70
N ALA A 129 -12.27 1.71 -8.89
CA ALA A 129 -12.38 3.10 -9.29
C ALA A 129 -13.47 3.32 -10.36
N SER A 130 -13.92 4.57 -10.46
CA SER A 130 -14.64 5.09 -11.63
C SER A 130 -13.74 5.89 -12.58
N GLN A 131 -12.41 5.84 -12.38
CA GLN A 131 -11.42 6.66 -13.08
C GLN A 131 -10.31 5.80 -13.66
N ASP A 132 -9.98 5.99 -14.92
CA ASP A 132 -9.12 5.11 -15.73
C ASP A 132 -7.69 4.99 -15.20
N PHE A 133 -7.13 6.06 -14.60
CA PHE A 133 -5.76 6.03 -14.07
C PHE A 133 -5.51 4.91 -13.03
N ALA A 134 -6.58 4.43 -12.37
CA ALA A 134 -6.47 3.36 -11.38
C ALA A 134 -6.41 1.97 -12.02
N TYR A 135 -6.78 1.83 -13.32
CA TYR A 135 -6.85 0.53 -13.97
C TYR A 135 -5.47 0.00 -14.36
N GLU A 136 -4.50 0.90 -14.56
CA GLU A 136 -3.14 0.56 -14.99
C GLU A 136 -2.12 0.65 -13.86
N ALA A 137 -2.44 1.34 -12.77
CA ALA A 137 -1.54 1.49 -11.64
C ALA A 137 -1.18 0.13 -11.03
N ALA A 138 0.03 -0.01 -10.51
CA ALA A 138 0.55 -1.27 -9.98
C ALA A 138 -0.34 -1.90 -8.90
N LEU A 139 -0.90 -1.09 -8.01
CA LEU A 139 -1.66 -1.53 -6.85
C LEU A 139 -2.87 -0.62 -6.59
N ASN A 140 -4.02 -1.22 -6.32
CA ASN A 140 -5.12 -0.55 -5.65
C ASN A 140 -5.46 -1.29 -4.34
N ILE A 141 -5.47 -0.59 -3.23
CA ILE A 141 -5.90 -1.11 -1.94
C ILE A 141 -7.36 -0.71 -1.75
N VAL A 142 -8.22 -1.67 -1.42
CA VAL A 142 -9.59 -1.41 -0.97
C VAL A 142 -9.69 -1.74 0.52
N TYR A 143 -10.10 -0.76 1.30
CA TYR A 143 -10.33 -0.87 2.74
C TYR A 143 -11.78 -1.26 2.98
N ILE A 144 -12.03 -2.48 3.47
CA ILE A 144 -13.36 -3.03 3.67
C ILE A 144 -13.60 -3.23 5.16
N ALA A 145 -14.64 -2.57 5.69
CA ALA A 145 -15.03 -2.67 7.08
C ALA A 145 -15.98 -3.86 7.32
N ASP A 146 -15.73 -4.61 8.38
CA ASP A 146 -16.70 -5.54 8.99
C ASP A 146 -17.47 -4.78 10.07
N LEU A 147 -18.66 -4.30 9.74
CA LEU A 147 -19.54 -3.57 10.65
C LEU A 147 -20.11 -4.46 11.75
N GLY A 148 -20.17 -5.79 11.54
CA GLY A 148 -20.62 -6.75 12.54
C GLY A 148 -19.77 -6.73 13.80
N LYS A 149 -18.48 -6.37 13.71
CA LYS A 149 -17.63 -6.18 14.89
C LYS A 149 -18.14 -5.09 15.84
N TYR A 150 -18.73 -4.02 15.30
CA TYR A 150 -19.32 -2.94 16.08
C TYR A 150 -20.71 -3.27 16.58
N GLU A 151 -21.53 -3.92 15.74
CA GLU A 151 -22.88 -4.35 16.11
C GLU A 151 -22.85 -5.30 17.32
N ASN A 152 -21.89 -6.22 17.36
CA ASN A 152 -21.64 -7.13 18.49
C ASN A 152 -21.24 -6.40 19.79
N ARG A 153 -20.93 -5.11 19.71
CA ARG A 153 -20.65 -4.21 20.86
C ARG A 153 -21.81 -3.25 21.15
N GLY A 154 -22.94 -3.41 20.47
CA GLY A 154 -24.11 -2.54 20.62
C GLY A 154 -23.93 -1.14 20.01
N ILE A 155 -22.95 -0.95 19.13
CA ILE A 155 -22.69 0.33 18.47
C ILE A 155 -23.55 0.41 17.21
N PRO A 156 -24.41 1.45 17.05
CA PRO A 156 -25.26 1.60 15.89
C PRO A 156 -24.48 1.68 14.58
N ARG A 157 -25.06 1.14 13.50
CA ARG A 157 -24.43 1.06 12.17
C ARG A 157 -23.88 2.41 11.68
N THR A 158 -24.66 3.49 11.80
CA THR A 158 -24.23 4.84 11.37
C THR A 158 -23.01 5.32 12.14
N LYS A 159 -22.87 4.99 13.43
CA LYS A 159 -21.68 5.31 14.21
C LYS A 159 -20.51 4.41 13.81
N ALA A 160 -20.76 3.13 13.55
CA ALA A 160 -19.75 2.18 13.07
C ALA A 160 -19.16 2.64 11.73
N GLU A 161 -20.01 3.02 10.77
CA GLU A 161 -19.59 3.54 9.46
C GLU A 161 -18.68 4.78 9.59
N PHE A 162 -19.06 5.71 10.48
CA PHE A 162 -18.25 6.90 10.77
C PHE A 162 -16.87 6.53 11.35
N LEU A 163 -16.82 5.60 12.31
CA LEU A 163 -15.57 5.15 12.94
C LEU A 163 -14.68 4.40 11.93
N CYS A 164 -15.28 3.56 11.09
CA CYS A 164 -14.56 2.87 10.02
C CYS A 164 -13.94 3.85 9.01
N GLY A 165 -14.66 4.95 8.70
CA GLY A 165 -14.14 6.03 7.84
C GLY A 165 -12.91 6.70 8.44
N GLN A 166 -12.92 6.96 9.76
CA GLN A 166 -11.78 7.53 10.48
C GLN A 166 -10.57 6.57 10.48
N ASP A 167 -10.80 5.28 10.79
CA ASP A 167 -9.75 4.26 10.77
C ASP A 167 -9.14 4.14 9.37
N ALA A 168 -9.98 4.06 8.32
CA ALA A 168 -9.53 3.94 6.93
C ALA A 168 -8.72 5.16 6.47
N ALA A 169 -9.08 6.36 6.90
CA ALA A 169 -8.32 7.57 6.60
C ALA A 169 -6.92 7.53 7.24
N GLY A 170 -6.80 7.03 8.47
CA GLY A 170 -5.51 6.84 9.13
C GLY A 170 -4.61 5.83 8.40
N TYR A 171 -5.17 4.69 7.98
CA TYR A 171 -4.46 3.68 7.21
C TYR A 171 -3.98 4.25 5.86
N ALA A 172 -4.88 4.94 5.16
CA ALA A 172 -4.57 5.52 3.86
C ALA A 172 -3.52 6.64 3.95
N GLU A 173 -3.53 7.45 5.00
CA GLU A 173 -2.53 8.51 5.15
C GLU A 173 -1.14 7.96 5.46
N ASN A 174 -1.02 6.87 6.22
CA ASN A 174 0.25 6.16 6.39
C ASN A 174 0.83 5.74 5.04
N VAL A 175 0.00 5.17 4.15
CA VAL A 175 0.43 4.80 2.78
C VAL A 175 0.82 6.03 1.95
N ASN A 176 0.08 7.14 2.06
CA ASN A 176 0.42 8.37 1.34
C ASN A 176 1.79 8.91 1.76
N LEU A 177 2.09 8.89 3.06
CA LEU A 177 3.37 9.36 3.61
C LEU A 177 4.51 8.41 3.25
N TYR A 178 4.25 7.08 3.35
CA TYR A 178 5.21 6.09 2.90
C TYR A 178 5.56 6.29 1.41
N ALA A 179 4.55 6.37 0.56
CA ALA A 179 4.73 6.58 -0.88
C ALA A 179 5.56 7.84 -1.18
N ALA A 180 5.23 8.96 -0.55
CA ALA A 180 5.97 10.22 -0.71
C ALA A 180 7.42 10.12 -0.23
N GLY A 181 7.68 9.34 0.84
CA GLY A 181 9.01 9.11 1.39
C GLY A 181 9.89 8.18 0.55
N HIS A 182 9.29 7.36 -0.32
CA HIS A 182 9.98 6.34 -1.10
C HIS A 182 9.91 6.57 -2.62
N GLY A 183 9.45 7.76 -3.06
CA GLY A 183 9.38 8.10 -4.48
C GLY A 183 8.25 7.43 -5.25
N LEU A 184 7.31 6.81 -4.54
CA LEU A 184 6.08 6.29 -5.10
C LEU A 184 5.01 7.38 -5.19
N LYS A 185 4.03 7.15 -6.04
CA LYS A 185 2.83 7.99 -6.19
C LYS A 185 1.65 7.33 -5.51
N SER A 186 0.77 8.14 -4.93
CA SER A 186 -0.46 7.63 -4.33
C SER A 186 -1.63 8.60 -4.45
N ILE A 187 -2.85 8.06 -4.32
CA ILE A 187 -4.08 8.83 -4.15
C ILE A 187 -5.13 8.01 -3.40
N THR A 188 -5.71 8.62 -2.38
CA THR A 188 -6.87 8.08 -1.66
C THR A 188 -8.16 8.52 -2.34
N ARG A 189 -9.13 7.61 -2.48
CA ARG A 189 -10.38 7.84 -3.22
C ARG A 189 -11.59 7.30 -2.48
N GLY A 190 -12.71 8.05 -2.51
CA GLY A 190 -14.03 7.53 -2.12
C GLY A 190 -14.81 6.92 -3.29
N SER A 191 -14.37 7.16 -4.53
CA SER A 191 -15.04 6.62 -5.72
C SER A 191 -14.56 5.21 -6.02
N LEU A 192 -15.39 4.22 -5.72
CA LEU A 192 -15.18 2.81 -6.05
C LEU A 192 -16.53 2.16 -6.36
N ARG A 193 -16.51 1.03 -7.05
CA ARG A 193 -17.71 0.26 -7.40
C ARG A 193 -18.04 -0.70 -6.27
N SER A 194 -18.52 -0.17 -5.14
CA SER A 194 -18.66 -0.89 -3.88
C SER A 194 -19.46 -2.18 -4.01
N SER A 195 -20.62 -2.16 -4.67
CA SER A 195 -21.45 -3.34 -4.86
C SER A 195 -20.79 -4.44 -5.69
N GLU A 196 -20.04 -4.04 -6.74
CA GLU A 196 -19.31 -4.97 -7.59
C GLU A 196 -18.12 -5.60 -6.85
N VAL A 197 -17.41 -4.81 -6.01
CA VAL A 197 -16.32 -5.31 -5.16
C VAL A 197 -16.84 -6.31 -4.13
N VAL A 198 -17.94 -5.98 -3.45
CA VAL A 198 -18.57 -6.89 -2.45
C VAL A 198 -19.01 -8.19 -3.12
N ALA A 199 -19.65 -8.12 -4.30
CA ALA A 199 -20.08 -9.28 -5.06
C ALA A 199 -18.89 -10.15 -5.53
N LEU A 200 -17.83 -9.53 -6.06
CA LEU A 200 -16.61 -10.22 -6.50
C LEU A 200 -15.98 -11.03 -5.35
N LEU A 201 -15.95 -10.45 -4.15
CA LEU A 201 -15.33 -11.05 -2.98
C LEU A 201 -16.27 -11.99 -2.20
N GLY A 202 -17.54 -12.12 -2.61
CA GLY A 202 -18.53 -12.96 -1.94
C GLY A 202 -18.84 -12.50 -0.51
N LEU A 203 -18.75 -11.21 -0.22
CA LEU A 203 -18.94 -10.65 1.10
C LEU A 203 -20.44 -10.38 1.38
N GLY A 204 -20.84 -10.51 2.64
CA GLY A 204 -22.22 -10.26 3.09
C GLY A 204 -22.49 -8.77 3.38
N GLU A 205 -23.74 -8.46 3.79
CA GLU A 205 -24.28 -7.11 4.00
C GLU A 205 -23.57 -6.29 5.09
N ASN A 206 -22.86 -6.97 6.00
CA ASN A 206 -22.09 -6.30 7.05
C ASN A 206 -20.72 -5.77 6.57
N PHE A 207 -20.33 -6.11 5.34
CA PHE A 207 -19.07 -5.63 4.80
C PHE A 207 -19.26 -4.36 3.95
N LEU A 208 -18.54 -3.31 4.31
CA LEU A 208 -18.63 -2.00 3.67
C LEU A 208 -17.25 -1.59 3.09
N PRO A 209 -17.09 -1.51 1.77
CA PRO A 209 -15.94 -0.84 1.18
C PRO A 209 -15.97 0.66 1.52
N VAL A 210 -14.99 1.11 2.30
CA VAL A 210 -14.96 2.48 2.86
C VAL A 210 -14.18 3.44 1.98
N LEU A 211 -12.96 3.03 1.60
CA LEU A 211 -12.03 3.79 0.76
C LEU A 211 -11.33 2.86 -0.22
N ALA A 212 -10.87 3.45 -1.32
CA ALA A 212 -9.86 2.85 -2.17
C ALA A 212 -8.63 3.75 -2.26
N GLN A 213 -7.46 3.17 -2.47
CA GLN A 213 -6.21 3.89 -2.62
C GLN A 213 -5.40 3.29 -3.76
N THR A 214 -4.93 4.15 -4.66
CA THR A 214 -4.04 3.75 -5.75
C THR A 214 -2.60 4.06 -5.38
N VAL A 215 -1.70 3.12 -5.63
CA VAL A 215 -0.24 3.25 -5.43
C VAL A 215 0.48 2.74 -6.67
N GLY A 216 1.55 3.42 -7.07
CA GLY A 216 2.36 3.04 -8.24
C GLY A 216 3.53 3.99 -8.48
N LYS A 217 4.16 3.84 -9.64
CA LYS A 217 5.33 4.64 -10.07
C LYS A 217 4.97 5.68 -11.09
#